data_b953fd1eb102922a4e891138ee022c75
#
_entry.id   b953fd1eb102922a4e891138ee022c75
#
_cell.length_a   1.000
_cell.length_b   1.000
_cell.length_c   1.000
_cell.angle_alpha   90.00
_cell.angle_beta   90.00
_cell.angle_gamma   90.00
#
_symmetry.space_group_name_H-M   'P 1'
#
loop_
_entity.id
_entity.type
_entity.pdbx_description
1 polymer ?
#
loop_
_entity_poly.entity_id
_entity_poly.type
_entity_poly.pdbx_seq_one_letter_code
_entity_poly.pdbx_strand_id
1 'polypeptide(L)'
;MADLAGKYLQRHKSDPIGVVGFDVAGDEGNYPLNSQECPMFLATEKAKKLGVPITLHAGEWPEKFNSISNIKFAINEIKAKRLGHAITLRSDEDFIQTIGTKSTVEVSYNTCLF
;
A
#
# COMPACT_ATOMS: atom_id res chain seq x y z
N MET A 1 -1.29 11.18 11.51
CA MET A 1 -2.02 9.88 11.44
C MET A 1 -1.10 8.69 11.75
N ALA A 2 0.04 8.49 11.07
CA ALA A 2 0.94 7.36 11.34
C ALA A 2 1.41 7.26 12.81
N ASP A 3 1.74 8.39 13.46
CA ASP A 3 2.09 8.42 14.90
C ASP A 3 0.95 7.96 15.79
N LEU A 4 -0.27 8.39 15.45
CA LEU A 4 -1.46 8.01 16.19
C LEU A 4 -1.71 6.51 16.08
N ALA A 5 -1.63 5.97 14.85
CA ALA A 5 -1.74 4.54 14.60
C ALA A 5 -0.70 3.74 15.39
N GLY A 6 0.56 4.16 15.41
CA GLY A 6 1.61 3.53 16.19
C GLY A 6 1.35 3.52 17.70
N LYS A 7 0.87 4.65 18.25
CA LYS A 7 0.50 4.73 19.66
C LYS A 7 -0.63 3.77 20.03
N TYR A 8 -1.67 3.69 19.20
CA TYR A 8 -2.80 2.80 19.46
C TYR A 8 -2.44 1.33 19.27
N LEU A 9 -1.63 1.01 18.26
CA LEU A 9 -1.13 -0.36 18.08
C LEU A 9 -0.37 -0.85 19.31
N GLN A 10 0.47 -0.01 19.92
CA GLN A 10 1.25 -0.37 21.09
C GLN A 10 0.41 -0.49 22.36
N ARG A 11 -0.57 0.40 22.55
CA ARG A 11 -1.45 0.41 23.72
C ARG A 11 -2.37 -0.79 23.80
N HIS A 12 -2.79 -1.31 22.67
CA HIS A 12 -3.86 -2.30 22.57
C HIS A 12 -3.40 -3.63 21.97
N LYS A 13 -2.14 -4.02 22.19
CA LYS A 13 -1.61 -5.31 21.72
C LYS A 13 -2.39 -6.53 22.22
N SER A 14 -3.07 -6.40 23.35
CA SER A 14 -3.88 -7.46 23.97
C SER A 14 -5.39 -7.28 23.75
N ASP A 15 -5.82 -6.15 23.17
CA ASP A 15 -7.23 -5.90 22.92
C ASP A 15 -7.67 -6.51 21.58
N PRO A 16 -8.84 -7.18 21.55
CA PRO A 16 -9.39 -7.71 20.30
C PRO A 16 -9.88 -6.60 19.35
N ILE A 17 -10.00 -5.38 19.82
CA ILE A 17 -10.43 -4.20 19.07
C ILE A 17 -9.34 -3.14 19.18
N GLY A 18 -8.74 -2.75 18.05
CA GLY A 18 -7.70 -1.73 18.04
C GLY A 18 -7.28 -1.35 16.62
N VAL A 19 -6.27 -0.48 16.53
CA VAL A 19 -5.64 -0.15 15.26
C VAL A 19 -4.76 -1.31 14.83
N VAL A 20 -5.07 -1.93 13.69
CA VAL A 20 -4.36 -3.09 13.15
C VAL A 20 -3.51 -2.76 11.93
N GLY A 21 -3.68 -1.56 11.38
CA GLY A 21 -2.94 -1.12 10.20
C GLY A 21 -3.12 0.36 9.88
N PHE A 22 -2.38 0.82 8.90
CA PHE A 22 -2.41 2.17 8.36
C PHE A 22 -2.72 2.08 6.86
N ASP A 23 -3.79 2.72 6.43
CA ASP A 23 -4.20 2.74 5.03
C ASP A 23 -3.84 4.08 4.38
N VAL A 24 -3.34 4.01 3.15
CA VAL A 24 -3.04 5.16 2.31
C VAL A 24 -3.79 5.03 1.01
N ALA A 25 -4.67 5.98 0.78
CA ALA A 25 -5.46 6.10 -0.44
C ALA A 25 -5.39 7.54 -0.95
N GLY A 26 -5.54 7.72 -2.25
CA GLY A 26 -5.55 9.04 -2.87
C GLY A 26 -5.25 8.96 -4.36
N ASP A 27 -5.13 10.13 -4.98
CA ASP A 27 -4.84 10.27 -6.40
C ASP A 27 -3.37 9.91 -6.69
N GLU A 28 -3.14 8.67 -7.10
CA GLU A 28 -1.80 8.16 -7.42
C GLU A 28 -1.16 8.81 -8.66
N GLY A 29 -1.95 9.52 -9.47
CA GLY A 29 -1.46 10.23 -10.64
C GLY A 29 -0.79 11.55 -10.28
N ASN A 30 -1.40 12.31 -9.37
CA ASN A 30 -0.85 13.57 -8.91
C ASN A 30 0.15 13.41 -7.75
N TYR A 31 0.04 12.32 -7.02
CA TYR A 31 0.88 12.01 -5.86
C TYR A 31 1.50 10.61 -5.98
N PRO A 32 2.42 10.40 -6.94
CA PRO A 32 3.01 9.09 -7.15
C PRO A 32 3.80 8.65 -5.91
N LEU A 33 3.53 7.44 -5.45
CA LEU A 33 4.13 6.87 -4.25
C LEU A 33 5.66 6.75 -4.30
N ASN A 34 6.22 6.66 -5.50
CA ASN A 34 7.65 6.54 -5.72
C ASN A 34 8.43 7.85 -5.63
N SER A 35 7.77 8.95 -5.26
CA SER A 35 8.41 10.24 -4.99
C SER A 35 8.74 10.36 -3.51
N GLN A 36 10.02 10.52 -3.18
CA GLN A 36 10.47 10.75 -1.80
C GLN A 36 9.92 12.05 -1.18
N GLU A 37 9.50 12.98 -2.02
CA GLU A 37 8.88 14.24 -1.60
C GLU A 37 7.37 14.08 -1.34
N CYS A 38 6.80 12.94 -1.73
CA CYS A 38 5.38 12.67 -1.54
C CYS A 38 5.06 12.53 -0.04
N PRO A 39 4.13 13.32 0.51
CA PRO A 39 3.74 13.21 1.92
C PRO A 39 3.24 11.80 2.29
N MET A 40 2.63 11.09 1.34
CA MET A 40 2.18 9.71 1.54
C MET A 40 3.36 8.76 1.71
N PHE A 41 4.43 8.91 0.94
CA PHE A 41 5.66 8.14 1.12
C PHE A 41 6.24 8.35 2.52
N LEU A 42 6.37 9.59 2.96
CA LEU A 42 6.88 9.90 4.31
C LEU A 42 6.00 9.31 5.41
N ALA A 43 4.69 9.32 5.23
CA ALA A 43 3.76 8.71 6.19
C ALA A 43 3.90 7.18 6.24
N THR A 44 4.08 6.52 5.09
CA THR A 44 4.31 5.06 5.04
C THR A 44 5.65 4.66 5.67
N GLU A 45 6.72 5.39 5.41
CA GLU A 45 8.02 5.16 6.05
C GLU A 45 7.94 5.30 7.57
N LYS A 46 7.16 6.25 8.04
CA LYS A 46 6.94 6.44 9.48
C LYS A 46 6.13 5.29 10.08
N ALA A 47 5.04 4.88 9.42
CA ALA A 47 4.25 3.73 9.85
C ALA A 47 5.09 2.45 9.93
N LYS A 48 5.92 2.23 8.92
CA LYS A 48 6.87 1.11 8.84
C LYS A 48 7.85 1.10 10.03
N LYS A 49 8.46 2.25 10.35
CA LYS A 49 9.35 2.40 11.52
C LYS A 49 8.66 2.11 12.84
N LEU A 50 7.36 2.36 12.93
CA LEU A 50 6.55 2.08 14.12
C LEU A 50 5.99 0.66 14.16
N GLY A 51 6.30 -0.17 13.15
CA GLY A 51 5.82 -1.55 13.05
C GLY A 51 4.33 -1.66 12.72
N VAL A 52 3.71 -0.59 12.19
CA VAL A 52 2.30 -0.60 11.79
C VAL A 52 2.19 -1.22 10.40
N PRO A 53 1.39 -2.29 10.22
CA PRO A 53 1.13 -2.85 8.91
C PRO A 53 0.51 -1.81 7.97
N ILE A 54 0.90 -1.85 6.70
CA ILE A 54 0.48 -0.86 5.71
C ILE A 54 -0.39 -1.50 4.65
N THR A 55 -1.54 -0.87 4.39
CA THR A 55 -2.38 -1.07 3.22
C THR A 55 -2.17 0.11 2.27
N LEU A 56 -2.09 -0.13 0.98
CA LEU A 56 -1.95 0.90 -0.03
C LEU A 56 -2.94 0.70 -1.17
N HIS A 57 -3.55 1.79 -1.60
CA HIS A 57 -4.28 1.84 -2.85
C HIS A 57 -3.31 2.18 -3.98
N ALA A 58 -3.14 1.27 -4.94
CA ALA A 58 -2.23 1.43 -6.07
C ALA A 58 -2.72 0.65 -7.29
N GLY A 59 -2.45 1.17 -8.48
CA GLY A 59 -2.83 0.51 -9.72
C GLY A 59 -4.31 0.63 -10.08
N GLU A 60 -4.99 1.66 -9.60
CA GLU A 60 -6.40 1.92 -9.90
C GLU A 60 -6.61 2.45 -11.33
N TRP A 61 -5.70 3.29 -11.82
CA TRP A 61 -5.81 3.98 -13.11
C TRP A 61 -4.87 3.38 -14.15
N PRO A 62 -5.38 2.53 -15.06
CA PRO A 62 -4.50 1.73 -15.94
C PRO A 62 -3.67 2.52 -16.93
N GLU A 63 -4.15 3.65 -17.42
CA GLU A 63 -3.60 4.22 -18.66
C GLU A 63 -2.82 5.53 -18.52
N LYS A 64 -3.01 6.28 -17.45
CA LYS A 64 -2.47 7.64 -17.35
C LYS A 64 -1.18 7.81 -16.54
N PHE A 65 -0.84 6.92 -15.63
CA PHE A 65 0.05 7.29 -14.54
C PHE A 65 1.11 6.24 -14.17
N ASN A 66 1.45 5.34 -15.10
CA ASN A 66 2.45 4.30 -14.79
C ASN A 66 2.15 3.56 -13.45
N SER A 67 0.87 3.29 -13.25
CA SER A 67 0.36 2.76 -11.96
C SER A 67 0.94 1.38 -11.61
N ILE A 68 1.47 0.64 -12.60
CA ILE A 68 2.25 -0.59 -12.32
C ILE A 68 3.54 -0.27 -11.54
N SER A 69 4.17 0.86 -11.76
CA SER A 69 5.35 1.26 -11.00
C SER A 69 5.01 1.56 -9.53
N ASN A 70 3.82 2.12 -9.28
CA ASN A 70 3.32 2.34 -7.92
C ASN A 70 3.07 1.00 -7.21
N ILE A 71 2.51 0.00 -7.91
CA ILE A 71 2.36 -1.36 -7.34
C ILE A 71 3.73 -1.96 -7.00
N LYS A 72 4.67 -1.91 -7.93
CA LYS A 72 6.04 -2.42 -7.70
C LYS A 72 6.70 -1.74 -6.51
N PHE A 73 6.56 -0.43 -6.41
CA PHE A 73 7.10 0.35 -5.32
C PHE A 73 6.44 0.01 -3.98
N ALA A 74 5.11 -0.11 -3.96
CA ALA A 74 4.35 -0.50 -2.77
C ALA A 74 4.80 -1.86 -2.20
N ILE A 75 5.07 -2.81 -3.09
CA ILE A 75 5.49 -4.16 -2.70
C ILE A 75 6.97 -4.20 -2.32
N ASN A 76 7.84 -3.64 -3.18
CA ASN A 76 9.28 -3.82 -3.06
C ASN A 76 9.91 -2.90 -2.03
N GLU A 77 9.44 -1.64 -1.93
CA GLU A 77 10.05 -0.63 -1.07
C GLU A 77 9.25 -0.40 0.22
N ILE A 78 7.95 -0.14 0.08
CA ILE A 78 7.10 0.12 1.24
C ILE A 78 6.82 -1.15 2.04
N LYS A 79 6.84 -2.33 1.37
CA LYS A 79 6.50 -3.63 1.98
C LYS A 79 5.06 -3.66 2.47
N ALA A 80 4.16 -3.09 1.68
CA ALA A 80 2.74 -3.14 1.94
C ALA A 80 2.26 -4.58 2.14
N LYS A 81 1.37 -4.78 3.11
CA LYS A 81 0.75 -6.08 3.39
C LYS A 81 -0.51 -6.32 2.58
N ARG A 82 -1.16 -5.24 2.15
CA ARG A 82 -2.35 -5.27 1.32
C ARG A 82 -2.26 -4.19 0.25
N LEU A 83 -2.79 -4.52 -0.91
CA LEU A 83 -3.02 -3.57 -2.00
C LEU A 83 -4.51 -3.46 -2.28
N GLY A 84 -5.02 -2.24 -2.29
CA GLY A 84 -6.34 -1.92 -2.84
C GLY A 84 -6.22 -1.73 -4.35
N HIS A 85 -7.22 -2.17 -5.09
CA HIS A 85 -7.36 -2.14 -6.55
C HIS A 85 -6.39 -3.06 -7.30
N ALA A 86 -5.13 -2.68 -7.45
CA ALA A 86 -4.08 -3.41 -8.18
C ALA A 86 -4.49 -3.86 -9.61
N ILE A 87 -5.38 -3.12 -10.28
CA ILE A 87 -5.98 -3.50 -11.57
C ILE A 87 -4.91 -3.64 -12.65
N THR A 88 -3.91 -2.75 -12.64
CA THR A 88 -2.83 -2.74 -13.62
C THR A 88 -1.82 -3.87 -13.42
N LEU A 89 -1.89 -4.60 -12.30
CA LEU A 89 -1.02 -5.75 -12.07
C LEU A 89 -1.14 -6.79 -13.18
N ARG A 90 -2.34 -6.97 -13.75
CA ARG A 90 -2.61 -7.89 -14.87
C ARG A 90 -1.79 -7.63 -16.12
N SER A 91 -1.19 -6.45 -16.27
CA SER A 91 -0.37 -6.10 -17.44
C SER A 91 1.10 -6.54 -17.31
N ASP A 92 1.50 -7.15 -16.20
CA ASP A 92 2.89 -7.55 -15.94
C ASP A 92 2.92 -8.97 -15.34
N GLU A 93 2.84 -9.96 -16.23
CA GLU A 93 2.81 -11.37 -15.86
C GLU A 93 4.10 -11.82 -15.15
N ASP A 94 5.24 -11.31 -15.57
CA ASP A 94 6.54 -11.64 -14.96
C ASP A 94 6.60 -11.16 -13.51
N PHE A 95 6.04 -9.99 -13.26
CA PHE A 95 5.96 -9.46 -11.90
C PHE A 95 4.96 -10.23 -11.04
N ILE A 96 3.82 -10.64 -11.61
CA ILE A 96 2.86 -11.52 -10.91
C ILE A 96 3.52 -12.81 -10.46
N GLN A 97 4.27 -13.49 -11.35
CA GLN A 97 4.99 -14.71 -11.01
C GLN A 97 6.02 -14.46 -9.90
N THR A 98 6.73 -13.34 -9.96
CA THR A 98 7.72 -12.95 -8.94
C THR A 98 7.07 -12.74 -7.56
N ILE A 99 5.91 -12.09 -7.51
CA ILE A 99 5.16 -11.87 -6.25
C ILE A 99 4.67 -13.21 -5.71
N GLY A 100 4.07 -14.04 -6.55
CA GLY A 100 3.49 -15.33 -6.15
C GLY A 100 4.50 -16.28 -5.50
N THR A 101 5.79 -16.11 -5.79
CA THR A 101 6.84 -16.95 -5.22
C THR A 101 7.55 -16.33 -4.01
N LYS A 102 7.45 -15.02 -3.81
CA LYS A 102 8.29 -14.30 -2.83
C LYS A 102 7.53 -13.42 -1.84
N SER A 103 6.25 -13.20 -2.02
CA SER A 103 5.51 -12.22 -1.25
C SER A 103 4.17 -12.74 -0.74
N THR A 104 3.86 -12.40 0.49
CA THR A 104 2.53 -12.60 1.11
C THR A 104 1.75 -11.28 1.06
N VAL A 105 1.51 -10.74 -0.12
CA VAL A 105 0.70 -9.53 -0.27
C VAL A 105 -0.73 -9.92 -0.60
N GLU A 106 -1.66 -9.47 0.22
CA GLU A 106 -3.08 -9.61 -0.07
C GLU A 106 -3.51 -8.52 -1.06
N VAL A 107 -4.18 -8.92 -2.14
CA VAL A 107 -4.75 -8.00 -3.13
C VAL A 107 -6.26 -8.01 -2.99
N SER A 108 -6.86 -6.84 -2.72
CA SER A 108 -8.30 -6.68 -2.72
C SER A 108 -8.74 -5.91 -3.96
N TYR A 109 -9.51 -6.57 -4.83
CA TYR A 109 -10.12 -5.92 -5.97
C TYR A 109 -11.37 -5.16 -5.51
N ASN A 110 -11.22 -3.87 -5.25
CA ASN A 110 -12.36 -2.99 -5.12
C ASN A 110 -12.76 -2.53 -6.52
N THR A 111 -13.76 -3.15 -7.10
CA THR A 111 -14.39 -2.65 -8.32
C THR A 111 -15.15 -1.38 -7.96
N CYS A 112 -14.59 -0.22 -8.26
CA CYS A 112 -15.43 0.97 -8.43
C CYS A 112 -16.26 0.75 -9.70
N LEU A 113 -17.52 0.41 -9.53
CA LEU A 113 -18.50 0.50 -10.61
C LEU A 113 -18.75 1.98 -10.84
N PHE A 114 -18.20 2.53 -11.92
CA PHE A 114 -18.66 3.82 -12.47
C PHE A 114 -19.84 3.60 -13.39
#